data_bd79571f5444581a6c8dea8e4e5dfaf8
#
_entry.id   bd79571f5444581a6c8dea8e4e5dfaf8
#
_cell.length_a   1.000
_cell.length_b   1.000
_cell.length_c   1.000
_cell.angle_alpha   90.00
_cell.angle_beta   90.00
_cell.angle_gamma   90.00
#
_symmetry.space_group_name_H-M   'P 1'
#
loop_
_entity.id
_entity.type
_entity.pdbx_description
1 polymer ?
#
loop_
_entity_poly.entity_id
_entity_poly.type
_entity_poly.pdbx_seq_one_letter_code
_entity_poly.pdbx_strand_id
1 'polypeptide(L)'
;FTIEGSRPFSCLKPWASIKIFGKTGYKLLFDHARNLQNTFVKLIEQDPLFELMNHPELFIIIYRFVPEELKSALDRLAENPRKNAERITAINKIINDLNTELHKTIRDHDMSFVSRTRIESTRYSPRRVVVLRAITINPNTEPSMLRQILKEHRRMGIKLWRKMKDNCLDARGRLKLRTAGI
;
A
#
# COMPACT_ATOMS: atom_id res chain seq x y z
N PHE A 1 -6.75 -32.66 -18.97
CA PHE A 1 -5.31 -32.99 -19.13
C PHE A 1 -4.91 -32.62 -20.56
N THR A 2 -4.11 -31.56 -20.71
CA THR A 2 -3.45 -31.24 -21.98
C THR A 2 -2.13 -31.97 -22.02
N ILE A 3 -1.93 -32.79 -23.05
CA ILE A 3 -0.63 -33.40 -23.34
C ILE A 3 0.20 -32.31 -24.03
N GLU A 4 1.06 -31.63 -23.25
CA GLU A 4 2.03 -30.70 -23.81
C GLU A 4 3.14 -31.50 -24.50
N GLY A 5 3.22 -31.44 -25.81
CA GLY A 5 4.24 -32.13 -26.60
C GLY A 5 5.68 -31.62 -26.40
N SER A 6 5.79 -30.31 -26.01
CA SER A 6 7.06 -29.70 -25.63
C SER A 6 6.86 -28.69 -24.51
N ARG A 7 7.69 -28.75 -23.50
CA ARG A 7 7.70 -27.77 -22.40
C ARG A 7 8.90 -26.83 -22.55
N PRO A 8 8.72 -25.52 -22.34
CA PRO A 8 9.85 -24.62 -22.30
C PRO A 8 10.81 -25.02 -21.18
N PHE A 9 12.10 -25.02 -21.44
CA PHE A 9 13.13 -25.34 -20.44
C PHE A 9 13.31 -24.19 -19.43
N SER A 10 12.27 -23.94 -18.66
CA SER A 10 12.17 -22.79 -17.75
C SER A 10 13.21 -22.79 -16.63
N CYS A 11 13.75 -23.95 -16.27
CA CYS A 11 14.80 -24.06 -15.26
C CYS A 11 16.17 -23.56 -15.75
N LEU A 12 16.37 -23.36 -17.06
CA LEU A 12 17.61 -22.80 -17.60
C LEU A 12 17.91 -21.40 -17.06
N LYS A 13 16.87 -20.54 -16.95
CA LYS A 13 17.03 -19.16 -16.46
C LYS A 13 17.55 -19.11 -15.02
N PRO A 14 16.90 -19.74 -14.03
CA PRO A 14 17.40 -19.76 -12.66
C PRO A 14 18.75 -20.48 -12.54
N TRP A 15 18.96 -21.57 -13.29
CA TRP A 15 20.25 -22.27 -13.29
C TRP A 15 21.40 -21.38 -13.80
N ALA A 16 21.20 -20.71 -14.94
CA ALA A 16 22.21 -19.82 -15.50
C ALA A 16 22.47 -18.63 -14.54
N SER A 17 21.42 -18.06 -13.97
CA SER A 17 21.51 -16.96 -13.00
C SER A 17 22.33 -17.39 -11.76
N ILE A 18 22.07 -18.58 -11.22
CA ILE A 18 22.85 -19.11 -10.08
C ILE A 18 24.32 -19.34 -10.47
N LYS A 19 24.57 -19.82 -11.67
CA LYS A 19 25.96 -20.05 -12.17
C LYS A 19 26.72 -18.74 -12.36
N ILE A 20 26.05 -17.69 -12.85
CA ILE A 20 26.66 -16.37 -13.12
C ILE A 20 26.89 -15.61 -11.82
N PHE A 21 25.87 -15.46 -10.99
CA PHE A 21 25.94 -14.63 -9.78
C PHE A 21 26.52 -15.38 -8.57
N GLY A 22 26.31 -16.69 -8.50
CA GLY A 22 26.71 -17.50 -7.36
C GLY A 22 26.07 -17.03 -6.04
N LYS A 23 26.52 -17.61 -4.94
CA LYS A 23 26.03 -17.25 -3.59
C LYS A 23 26.31 -15.77 -3.23
N THR A 24 27.50 -15.29 -3.58
CA THR A 24 27.93 -13.92 -3.24
C THR A 24 27.11 -12.87 -3.99
N GLY A 25 26.89 -13.06 -5.30
CA GLY A 25 26.09 -12.14 -6.10
C GLY A 25 24.64 -12.08 -5.63
N TYR A 26 24.01 -13.22 -5.33
CA TYR A 26 22.65 -13.23 -4.75
C TYR A 26 22.61 -12.58 -3.38
N LYS A 27 23.61 -12.80 -2.52
CA LYS A 27 23.69 -12.14 -1.21
C LYS A 27 23.69 -10.61 -1.38
N LEU A 28 24.51 -10.07 -2.28
CA LEU A 28 24.57 -8.62 -2.55
C LEU A 28 23.22 -8.07 -3.02
N LEU A 29 22.54 -8.77 -3.95
CA LEU A 29 21.22 -8.38 -4.44
C LEU A 29 20.18 -8.35 -3.32
N PHE A 30 20.16 -9.35 -2.45
CA PHE A 30 19.22 -9.42 -1.34
C PHE A 30 19.54 -8.40 -0.25
N ASP A 31 20.80 -8.17 0.07
CA ASP A 31 21.22 -7.13 1.03
C ASP A 31 20.83 -5.74 0.53
N HIS A 32 21.01 -5.46 -0.76
CA HIS A 32 20.56 -4.22 -1.39
C HIS A 32 19.05 -4.06 -1.30
N ALA A 33 18.28 -5.07 -1.72
CA ALA A 33 16.82 -5.06 -1.68
C ALA A 33 16.30 -4.87 -0.25
N ARG A 34 16.94 -5.48 0.76
CA ARG A 34 16.61 -5.32 2.17
C ARG A 34 16.89 -3.91 2.68
N ASN A 35 17.99 -3.30 2.26
CA ASN A 35 18.31 -1.92 2.60
C ASN A 35 17.27 -0.95 2.02
N LEU A 36 16.83 -1.16 0.78
CA LEU A 36 15.76 -0.40 0.15
C LEU A 36 14.43 -0.58 0.90
N GLN A 37 14.10 -1.82 1.25
CA GLN A 37 12.90 -2.13 2.06
C GLN A 37 12.92 -1.37 3.38
N ASN A 38 14.01 -1.47 4.15
CA ASN A 38 14.14 -0.80 5.44
C ASN A 38 14.05 0.73 5.29
N THR A 39 14.62 1.27 4.23
CA THR A 39 14.53 2.70 3.91
C THR A 39 13.08 3.11 3.63
N PHE A 40 12.36 2.36 2.80
CA PHE A 40 10.99 2.70 2.44
C PHE A 40 10.03 2.53 3.62
N VAL A 41 10.20 1.50 4.43
CA VAL A 41 9.45 1.31 5.68
C VAL A 41 9.62 2.52 6.59
N LYS A 42 10.85 2.94 6.86
CA LYS A 42 11.12 4.14 7.68
C LYS A 42 10.45 5.40 7.13
N LEU A 43 10.50 5.60 5.82
CA LEU A 43 9.84 6.75 5.17
C LEU A 43 8.33 6.72 5.36
N ILE A 44 7.70 5.54 5.24
CA ILE A 44 6.26 5.36 5.44
C ILE A 44 5.88 5.62 6.91
N GLU A 45 6.64 5.08 7.86
CA GLU A 45 6.39 5.25 9.29
C GLU A 45 6.57 6.70 9.77
N GLN A 46 7.48 7.45 9.14
CA GLN A 46 7.73 8.86 9.46
C GLN A 46 6.69 9.81 8.87
N ASP A 47 5.91 9.39 7.89
CA ASP A 47 4.89 10.24 7.28
C ASP A 47 3.51 9.95 7.90
N PRO A 48 2.90 10.91 8.63
CA PRO A 48 1.64 10.70 9.34
C PRO A 48 0.46 10.38 8.43
N LEU A 49 0.57 10.68 7.12
CA LEU A 49 -0.48 10.41 6.13
C LEU A 49 -0.43 8.99 5.55
N PHE A 50 0.55 8.19 5.94
CA PHE A 50 0.64 6.80 5.53
C PHE A 50 0.52 5.85 6.72
N GLU A 51 0.05 4.66 6.45
CA GLU A 51 -0.05 3.57 7.41
C GLU A 51 0.61 2.33 6.81
N LEU A 52 1.63 1.82 7.50
CA LEU A 52 2.25 0.54 7.17
C LEU A 52 1.29 -0.58 7.61
N MET A 53 1.00 -1.50 6.70
CA MET A 53 -0.02 -2.54 6.91
C MET A 53 0.54 -3.95 7.10
N ASN A 54 1.86 -4.11 7.03
CA ASN A 54 2.54 -5.38 7.29
C ASN A 54 3.90 -5.14 7.95
N HIS A 55 4.44 -6.19 8.54
CA HIS A 55 5.86 -6.27 8.91
C HIS A 55 6.56 -7.04 7.78
N PRO A 56 7.25 -6.36 6.85
CA PRO A 56 7.78 -7.02 5.68
C PRO A 56 8.96 -7.93 6.05
N GLU A 57 8.78 -9.23 5.87
CA GLU A 57 9.84 -10.24 6.04
C GLU A 57 10.70 -10.38 4.78
N LEU A 58 10.04 -10.28 3.61
CA LEU A 58 10.64 -10.20 2.29
C LEU A 58 10.30 -8.85 1.67
N PHE A 59 10.67 -8.63 0.42
CA PHE A 59 10.71 -7.33 -0.26
C PHE A 59 9.33 -6.75 -0.62
N ILE A 60 8.25 -7.20 0.02
CA ILE A 60 6.87 -6.74 -0.22
C ILE A 60 6.45 -5.82 0.92
N ILE A 61 6.23 -4.56 0.60
CA ILE A 61 5.78 -3.53 1.53
C ILE A 61 4.34 -3.18 1.19
N ILE A 62 3.48 -3.25 2.20
CA ILE A 62 2.05 -2.98 2.08
C ILE A 62 1.73 -1.75 2.92
N TYR A 63 1.17 -0.73 2.29
CA TYR A 63 0.83 0.53 2.94
C TYR A 63 -0.42 1.16 2.33
N ARG A 64 -0.99 2.14 3.01
CA ARG A 64 -2.12 2.91 2.50
C ARG A 64 -2.00 4.38 2.88
N PHE A 65 -2.58 5.25 2.08
CA PHE A 65 -2.72 6.67 2.37
C PHE A 65 -3.95 6.87 3.26
N VAL A 66 -3.80 7.55 4.39
CA VAL A 66 -4.86 7.81 5.36
C VAL A 66 -4.79 9.28 5.78
N PRO A 67 -5.76 10.11 5.39
CA PRO A 67 -5.87 11.48 5.88
C PRO A 67 -5.92 11.53 7.41
N GLU A 68 -5.26 12.52 8.01
CA GLU A 68 -5.10 12.64 9.46
C GLU A 68 -6.44 12.69 10.20
N GLU A 69 -7.42 13.39 9.63
CA GLU A 69 -8.77 13.49 10.23
C GLU A 69 -9.46 12.12 10.30
N LEU A 70 -9.30 11.30 9.26
CA LEU A 70 -9.87 9.95 9.23
C LEU A 70 -9.09 8.98 10.13
N LYS A 71 -7.77 9.13 10.20
CA LYS A 71 -6.91 8.34 11.09
C LYS A 71 -7.27 8.59 12.55
N SER A 72 -7.34 9.85 12.96
CA SER A 72 -7.73 10.24 14.32
C SER A 72 -9.14 9.78 14.68
N ALA A 73 -10.07 9.78 13.70
CA ALA A 73 -11.42 9.25 13.92
C ALA A 73 -11.41 7.73 14.10
N LEU A 74 -10.64 7.00 13.29
CA LEU A 74 -10.50 5.54 13.42
C LEU A 74 -9.88 5.15 14.76
N ASP A 75 -8.83 5.83 15.19
CA ASP A 75 -8.12 5.53 16.45
C ASP A 75 -9.07 5.67 17.65
N ARG A 76 -9.86 6.75 17.69
CA ARG A 76 -10.90 6.94 18.73
C ARG A 76 -12.00 5.87 18.70
N LEU A 77 -12.44 5.47 17.52
CA LEU A 77 -13.48 4.45 17.38
C LEU A 77 -12.97 3.04 17.68
N ALA A 78 -11.67 2.79 17.49
CA ALA A 78 -11.02 1.52 17.75
C ALA A 78 -10.92 1.17 19.25
N GLU A 79 -11.14 2.12 20.17
CA GLU A 79 -11.24 1.83 21.59
C GLU A 79 -12.41 0.89 21.92
N ASN A 80 -13.52 1.00 21.15
CA ASN A 80 -14.70 0.14 21.29
C ASN A 80 -15.18 -0.37 19.92
N PRO A 81 -14.44 -1.31 19.28
CA PRO A 81 -14.68 -1.68 17.89
C PRO A 81 -16.06 -2.31 17.62
N ARG A 82 -16.59 -3.05 18.59
CA ARG A 82 -17.92 -3.71 18.47
C ARG A 82 -19.04 -2.68 18.42
N LYS A 83 -19.02 -1.69 19.33
CA LYS A 83 -20.02 -0.62 19.39
C LYS A 83 -19.95 0.32 18.17
N ASN A 84 -18.74 0.54 17.64
CA ASN A 84 -18.48 1.49 16.57
C ASN A 84 -18.34 0.83 15.18
N ALA A 85 -18.76 -0.42 15.06
CA ALA A 85 -18.52 -1.24 13.87
C ALA A 85 -18.98 -0.60 12.56
N GLU A 86 -20.17 0.00 12.52
CA GLU A 86 -20.72 0.68 11.34
C GLU A 86 -19.92 1.93 10.96
N ARG A 87 -19.55 2.75 11.95
CA ARG A 87 -18.77 3.96 11.73
C ARG A 87 -17.35 3.64 11.22
N ILE A 88 -16.71 2.62 11.79
CA ILE A 88 -15.41 2.13 11.35
C ILE A 88 -15.52 1.62 9.90
N THR A 89 -16.62 0.94 9.55
CA THR A 89 -16.87 0.48 8.18
C THR A 89 -17.01 1.65 7.21
N ALA A 90 -17.78 2.66 7.58
CA ALA A 90 -18.00 3.83 6.74
C ALA A 90 -16.67 4.59 6.48
N ILE A 91 -15.86 4.80 7.53
CA ILE A 91 -14.55 5.45 7.37
C ILE A 91 -13.62 4.61 6.49
N ASN A 92 -13.52 3.30 6.74
CA ASN A 92 -12.68 2.43 5.91
C ASN A 92 -13.16 2.39 4.45
N LYS A 93 -14.45 2.52 4.17
CA LYS A 93 -14.97 2.63 2.81
C LYS A 93 -14.40 3.87 2.12
N ILE A 94 -14.43 5.04 2.78
CA ILE A 94 -13.87 6.28 2.25
C ILE A 94 -12.37 6.14 1.98
N ILE A 95 -11.61 5.56 2.92
CA ILE A 95 -10.17 5.33 2.75
C ILE A 95 -9.91 4.34 1.61
N ASN A 96 -10.72 3.30 1.46
CA ASN A 96 -10.62 2.34 0.36
C ASN A 96 -10.86 2.99 -1.01
N ASP A 97 -11.88 3.84 -1.11
CA ASP A 97 -12.21 4.57 -2.34
C ASP A 97 -11.06 5.55 -2.67
N LEU A 98 -10.55 6.26 -1.68
CA LEU A 98 -9.41 7.17 -1.83
C LEU A 98 -8.15 6.44 -2.32
N ASN A 99 -7.79 5.30 -1.72
CA ASN A 99 -6.62 4.51 -2.16
C ASN A 99 -6.84 3.84 -3.51
N THR A 100 -8.08 3.57 -3.89
CA THR A 100 -8.43 3.07 -5.23
C THR A 100 -8.17 4.15 -6.28
N GLU A 101 -8.62 5.38 -6.04
CA GLU A 101 -8.40 6.50 -6.95
C GLU A 101 -6.92 6.95 -6.96
N LEU A 102 -6.26 6.90 -5.80
CA LEU A 102 -4.82 7.17 -5.71
C LEU A 102 -4.02 6.19 -6.57
N HIS A 103 -4.33 4.89 -6.50
CA HIS A 103 -3.67 3.88 -7.34
C HIS A 103 -3.88 4.14 -8.84
N LYS A 104 -5.09 4.53 -9.28
CA LYS A 104 -5.35 4.89 -10.68
C LYS A 104 -4.50 6.09 -11.09
N THR A 105 -4.51 7.14 -10.27
CA THR A 105 -3.75 8.36 -10.53
C THR A 105 -2.24 8.09 -10.62
N ILE A 106 -1.68 7.26 -9.73
CA ILE A 106 -0.27 6.85 -9.77
C ILE A 106 0.04 6.14 -11.09
N ARG A 107 -0.80 5.20 -11.49
CA ARG A 107 -0.62 4.44 -12.73
C ARG A 107 -0.64 5.32 -13.97
N ASP A 108 -1.54 6.32 -13.98
CA ASP A 108 -1.71 7.21 -15.12
C ASP A 108 -0.58 8.25 -15.25
N HIS A 109 0.28 8.39 -14.23
CA HIS A 109 1.42 9.34 -14.19
C HIS A 109 2.78 8.69 -14.45
N ASP A 110 2.84 7.38 -14.67
CA ASP A 110 4.05 6.58 -15.03
C ASP A 110 5.30 6.78 -14.14
N MET A 111 5.16 7.46 -12.99
CA MET A 111 6.29 7.77 -12.09
C MET A 111 6.71 6.61 -11.21
N SER A 112 5.81 5.70 -10.94
CA SER A 112 6.08 4.52 -10.11
C SER A 112 5.08 3.42 -10.37
N PHE A 113 5.53 2.18 -10.26
CA PHE A 113 4.65 1.03 -10.35
C PHE A 113 4.41 0.45 -8.95
N VAL A 114 3.19 0.65 -8.45
CA VAL A 114 2.69 -0.05 -7.27
C VAL A 114 1.43 -0.81 -7.66
N SER A 115 1.26 -1.99 -7.11
CA SER A 115 0.03 -2.74 -7.30
C SER A 115 -0.96 -2.44 -6.17
N ARG A 116 -2.25 -2.66 -6.44
CA ARG A 116 -3.32 -2.54 -5.45
C ARG A 116 -3.83 -3.93 -5.09
N THR A 117 -4.03 -4.15 -3.80
CA THR A 117 -4.64 -5.38 -3.31
C THR A 117 -5.60 -5.09 -2.16
N ARG A 118 -6.29 -6.12 -1.68
CA ARG A 118 -7.11 -6.06 -0.48
C ARG A 118 -6.58 -7.06 0.53
N ILE A 119 -6.43 -6.59 1.76
CA ILE A 119 -6.02 -7.43 2.89
C ILE A 119 -7.08 -7.36 3.99
N GLU A 120 -7.08 -8.35 4.86
CA GLU A 120 -7.87 -8.30 6.09
C GLU A 120 -7.08 -7.56 7.16
N SER A 121 -7.67 -6.50 7.70
CA SER A 121 -7.08 -5.75 8.80
C SER A 121 -7.63 -6.28 10.12
N THR A 122 -6.73 -6.67 11.02
CA THR A 122 -7.07 -7.10 12.38
C THR A 122 -7.17 -5.94 13.36
N ARG A 123 -6.59 -4.77 13.03
CA ARG A 123 -6.58 -3.60 13.92
C ARG A 123 -7.98 -3.06 14.20
N TYR A 124 -8.88 -3.12 13.21
CA TYR A 124 -10.23 -2.55 13.30
C TYR A 124 -11.33 -3.61 13.22
N SER A 125 -11.09 -4.84 13.66
CA SER A 125 -11.86 -6.05 13.34
C SER A 125 -11.54 -6.60 11.94
N PRO A 126 -11.82 -7.90 11.65
CA PRO A 126 -11.53 -8.48 10.34
C PRO A 126 -12.32 -7.77 9.25
N ARG A 127 -11.68 -6.88 8.51
CA ARG A 127 -12.27 -6.09 7.44
C ARG A 127 -11.29 -5.99 6.28
N ARG A 128 -11.84 -6.09 5.08
CA ARG A 128 -11.05 -5.93 3.86
C ARG A 128 -10.75 -4.46 3.61
N VAL A 129 -9.47 -4.12 3.68
CA VAL A 129 -8.96 -2.78 3.37
C VAL A 129 -8.17 -2.79 2.07
N VAL A 130 -8.32 -1.73 1.30
CA VAL A 130 -7.56 -1.49 0.07
C VAL A 130 -6.20 -0.93 0.44
N VAL A 131 -5.16 -1.51 -0.11
CA VAL A 131 -3.77 -1.14 0.15
C VAL A 131 -2.96 -1.07 -1.14
N LEU A 132 -1.89 -0.30 -1.11
CA LEU A 132 -0.84 -0.24 -2.11
C LEU A 132 0.25 -1.24 -1.76
N ARG A 133 0.80 -1.91 -2.76
CA ARG A 133 1.87 -2.88 -2.60
C ARG A 133 3.06 -2.49 -3.46
N ALA A 134 4.17 -2.20 -2.82
CA ALA A 134 5.47 -1.96 -3.45
C ALA A 134 6.38 -3.17 -3.26
N ILE A 135 7.28 -3.39 -4.23
CA ILE A 135 8.29 -4.45 -4.20
C ILE A 135 9.64 -3.80 -4.46
N THR A 136 10.60 -4.01 -3.56
CA THR A 136 11.92 -3.35 -3.56
C THR A 136 13.05 -4.27 -4.06
N ILE A 137 12.76 -5.15 -5.02
CA ILE A 137 13.75 -6.13 -5.51
C ILE A 137 14.58 -5.65 -6.71
N ASN A 138 14.20 -4.53 -7.32
CA ASN A 138 14.91 -4.02 -8.49
C ASN A 138 16.30 -3.48 -8.08
N PRO A 139 17.41 -4.04 -8.60
CA PRO A 139 18.76 -3.64 -8.21
C PRO A 139 19.12 -2.22 -8.64
N ASN A 140 18.40 -1.63 -9.60
CA ASN A 140 18.63 -0.25 -10.07
C ASN A 140 17.84 0.78 -9.27
N THR A 141 17.08 0.38 -8.25
CA THR A 141 16.36 1.32 -7.40
C THR A 141 17.31 1.97 -6.40
N GLU A 142 17.21 3.28 -6.27
CA GLU A 142 17.97 4.06 -5.29
C GLU A 142 17.08 4.59 -4.15
N PRO A 143 17.63 4.82 -2.94
CA PRO A 143 16.88 5.42 -1.85
C PRO A 143 16.27 6.79 -2.17
N SER A 144 16.90 7.57 -3.06
CA SER A 144 16.41 8.84 -3.58
C SER A 144 15.09 8.67 -4.32
N MET A 145 14.97 7.64 -5.15
CA MET A 145 13.76 7.30 -5.90
C MET A 145 12.60 6.96 -4.95
N LEU A 146 12.86 6.19 -3.87
CA LEU A 146 11.83 5.84 -2.89
C LEU A 146 11.27 7.08 -2.18
N ARG A 147 12.13 8.05 -1.83
CA ARG A 147 11.69 9.33 -1.27
C ARG A 147 10.82 10.12 -2.24
N GLN A 148 11.22 10.16 -3.51
CA GLN A 148 10.46 10.87 -4.54
C GLN A 148 9.10 10.20 -4.76
N ILE A 149 9.05 8.88 -4.86
CA ILE A 149 7.82 8.10 -5.02
C ILE A 149 6.84 8.41 -3.87
N LEU A 150 7.28 8.32 -2.62
CA LEU A 150 6.40 8.58 -1.48
C LEU A 150 5.92 10.03 -1.44
N LYS A 151 6.78 10.99 -1.78
CA LYS A 151 6.43 12.42 -1.91
C LYS A 151 5.34 12.65 -2.96
N GLU A 152 5.45 11.99 -4.11
CA GLU A 152 4.43 12.07 -5.17
C GLU A 152 3.11 11.41 -4.75
N HIS A 153 3.15 10.23 -4.15
CA HIS A 153 1.96 9.59 -3.61
C HIS A 153 1.26 10.48 -2.58
N ARG A 154 2.03 11.12 -1.69
CA ARG A 154 1.52 12.09 -0.73
C ARG A 154 0.83 13.27 -1.42
N ARG A 155 1.48 13.88 -2.40
CA ARG A 155 0.94 15.02 -3.17
C ARG A 155 -0.37 14.67 -3.85
N MET A 156 -0.40 13.51 -4.52
CA MET A 156 -1.61 13.01 -5.20
C MET A 156 -2.72 12.67 -4.20
N GLY A 157 -2.39 12.00 -3.12
CA GLY A 157 -3.34 11.64 -2.06
C GLY A 157 -3.99 12.86 -1.42
N ILE A 158 -3.21 13.91 -1.10
CA ILE A 158 -3.74 15.17 -0.56
C ILE A 158 -4.68 15.86 -1.58
N LYS A 159 -4.28 15.90 -2.86
CA LYS A 159 -5.11 16.49 -3.93
C LYS A 159 -6.45 15.77 -4.08
N LEU A 160 -6.42 14.44 -4.06
CA LEU A 160 -7.64 13.61 -4.14
C LEU A 160 -8.51 13.79 -2.89
N TRP A 161 -7.90 13.77 -1.70
CA TRP A 161 -8.63 13.97 -0.46
C TRP A 161 -9.36 15.31 -0.39
N ARG A 162 -8.71 16.40 -0.81
CA ARG A 162 -9.34 17.71 -0.88
C ARG A 162 -10.61 17.70 -1.76
N LYS A 163 -10.59 17.00 -2.89
CA LYS A 163 -11.76 16.85 -3.76
C LYS A 163 -12.88 15.99 -3.16
N MET A 164 -12.52 14.99 -2.36
CA MET A 164 -13.49 14.07 -1.77
C MET A 164 -14.06 14.56 -0.43
N LYS A 165 -13.30 15.37 0.28
CA LYS A 165 -13.60 15.79 1.66
C LYS A 165 -14.96 16.43 1.80
N ASP A 166 -15.32 17.36 0.91
CA ASP A 166 -16.60 18.11 0.97
C ASP A 166 -17.83 17.20 0.81
N ASN A 167 -17.65 16.09 0.11
CA ASN A 167 -18.69 15.07 -0.06
C ASN A 167 -18.79 14.12 1.13
N CYS A 168 -17.70 13.95 1.88
CA CYS A 168 -17.58 12.96 2.95
C CYS A 168 -17.79 13.55 4.35
N LEU A 169 -17.50 14.83 4.54
CA LEU A 169 -17.57 15.51 5.84
C LEU A 169 -18.60 16.66 5.82
N ASP A 170 -19.24 16.89 6.95
CA ASP A 170 -20.09 18.07 7.17
C ASP A 170 -19.22 19.31 7.47
N ALA A 171 -19.85 20.50 7.58
CA ALA A 171 -19.17 21.75 7.91
C ALA A 171 -18.45 21.74 9.27
N ARG A 172 -18.76 20.78 10.15
CA ARG A 172 -18.09 20.57 11.43
C ARG A 172 -17.04 19.44 11.37
N GLY A 173 -16.69 18.97 10.17
CA GLY A 173 -15.71 17.89 9.98
C GLY A 173 -16.22 16.51 10.43
N ARG A 174 -17.53 16.33 10.65
CA ARG A 174 -18.12 15.04 11.01
C ARG A 174 -18.52 14.28 9.75
N LEU A 175 -18.39 12.96 9.81
CA LEU A 175 -18.76 12.09 8.70
C LEU A 175 -20.23 12.27 8.32
N LYS A 176 -20.49 12.61 7.07
CA LYS A 176 -21.84 12.52 6.50
C LYS A 176 -22.16 11.02 6.34
N LEU A 177 -22.73 10.41 7.38
CA LEU A 177 -23.33 9.09 7.23
C LEU A 177 -24.48 9.28 6.24
N ARG A 178 -24.27 8.98 4.97
CA ARG A 178 -25.41 8.67 4.10
C ARG A 178 -26.03 7.43 4.72
N THR A 179 -27.16 7.59 5.38
CA THR A 179 -28.11 6.51 5.58
C THR A 179 -28.33 5.93 4.19
N ALA A 180 -27.76 4.75 3.95
CA ALA A 180 -28.15 3.95 2.81
C ALA A 180 -29.65 3.74 3.00
N GLY A 181 -30.44 4.40 2.20
CA GLY A 181 -31.87 4.09 2.09
C GLY A 181 -31.95 2.60 1.73
N ILE A 182 -32.71 1.91 2.56
CA ILE A 182 -33.26 0.59 2.33
C ILE A 182 -34.05 0.63 1.01
#